data_6eede8d5f4f1a061cca981a39456178b
#
_entry.id   6eede8d5f4f1a061cca981a39456178b
#
_cell.length_a   1.000
_cell.length_b   1.000
_cell.length_c   1.000
_cell.angle_alpha   90.00
_cell.angle_beta   90.00
_cell.angle_gamma   90.00
#
_symmetry.space_group_name_H-M   'P 1'
#
loop_
_entity.id
_entity.type
_entity.pdbx_description
1 polymer ?
#
loop_
_entity_poly.entity_id
_entity_poly.type
_entity_poly.pdbx_seq_one_letter_code
_entity_poly.pdbx_strand_id
1 'polypeptide(L)'
;MDNQTTISDLISTFYNPLTRHIMKPYLILFTVLSLLFYSEQSEAQTPAPPQSEIIALTGGTIHTVTNGVIENGVIVFEDGVITHIGSNVRLPSDAMQIDVTGKYIYPGLIDAYNHIGIFEIGAVNMTIDINEQGPVNPNAKVERAFNPESRHIGVARSAGILTSVTTPGGGLISGQSAAMMMDGWNWEEMTLKSGTALIVNWPTPDDDYAENVQKLRDTFGDARSYKKAKDAMDRGESNRHNQDTRWEAMIPVFEGSMPVMVNANEVRQIQDALTWAEEEDIELIILGGSDSHLVADHLSNKNIPVILTEVLTSPNRNWEEYDARYGLPGKLFQAGVQFAIAGSPSAANVNRLPHEAGASAAYGLSKDAALRAVTISPAAILGIDDRVGSLEVGKDATLLITSGNPIEYATQIEQVFIQGRESDMMDSHKMFYEKYREKVEQARRD
;
A
#
# COMPACT_ATOMS: atom_id res chain seq x y z
N MET A 1 45.25 -8.05 60.00
CA MET A 1 45.08 -9.48 59.67
C MET A 1 44.26 -9.54 58.43
N ASP A 2 44.95 -9.56 57.33
CA ASP A 2 44.36 -9.51 55.97
C ASP A 2 43.90 -10.89 55.56
N ASN A 3 42.63 -11.04 55.27
CA ASN A 3 42.11 -12.20 54.56
C ASN A 3 42.01 -11.85 53.03
N GLN A 4 43.11 -11.94 52.34
CA GLN A 4 43.10 -12.00 50.87
C GLN A 4 42.87 -13.45 50.46
N THR A 5 41.62 -13.77 50.14
CA THR A 5 41.28 -14.99 49.42
C THR A 5 41.81 -14.85 47.99
N THR A 6 42.88 -15.55 47.64
CA THR A 6 43.49 -15.47 46.31
C THR A 6 42.62 -16.24 45.30
N ILE A 7 42.67 -15.82 44.05
CA ILE A 7 41.95 -16.47 42.90
C ILE A 7 42.30 -17.98 42.81
N SER A 8 43.49 -18.39 43.34
CA SER A 8 43.89 -19.79 43.41
C SER A 8 43.02 -20.62 44.36
N ASP A 9 42.51 -20.02 45.46
CA ASP A 9 41.67 -20.73 46.43
C ASP A 9 40.24 -20.94 45.85
N LEU A 10 39.75 -20.03 45.06
CA LEU A 10 38.53 -20.19 44.28
C LEU A 10 38.63 -21.30 43.24
N ILE A 11 39.76 -21.38 42.51
CA ILE A 11 40.00 -22.40 41.46
C ILE A 11 40.13 -23.79 42.12
N SER A 12 40.79 -23.92 43.30
CA SER A 12 40.93 -25.22 43.96
C SER A 12 39.59 -25.80 44.43
N THR A 13 38.62 -24.94 44.78
CA THR A 13 37.24 -25.36 45.17
C THR A 13 36.46 -25.98 44.01
N PHE A 14 36.76 -25.60 42.78
CA PHE A 14 36.16 -26.15 41.59
C PHE A 14 36.73 -27.55 41.22
N TYR A 15 37.89 -27.96 41.72
CA TYR A 15 38.51 -29.23 41.37
C TYR A 15 38.21 -30.36 42.40
N ASN A 16 37.41 -30.09 43.44
CA ASN A 16 37.05 -31.11 44.42
C ASN A 16 35.96 -32.04 43.80
N PRO A 17 36.16 -33.36 43.65
CA PRO A 17 35.24 -34.31 43.04
C PRO A 17 33.89 -34.40 43.71
N LEU A 18 33.78 -34.09 45.02
CA LEU A 18 32.52 -34.07 45.76
C LEU A 18 31.64 -32.85 45.44
N THR A 19 32.23 -31.68 45.20
CA THR A 19 31.49 -30.46 44.80
C THR A 19 31.02 -30.52 43.34
N ARG A 20 31.75 -31.29 42.51
CA ARG A 20 31.41 -31.46 41.08
C ARG A 20 30.09 -32.19 40.84
N HIS A 21 29.67 -33.09 41.74
CA HIS A 21 28.38 -33.79 41.65
C HIS A 21 27.20 -32.94 42.13
N ILE A 22 27.42 -32.03 43.08
CA ILE A 22 26.37 -31.16 43.60
C ILE A 22 26.19 -29.92 42.69
N MET A 23 27.24 -29.36 42.14
CA MET A 23 27.18 -28.15 41.29
C MET A 23 26.63 -28.40 39.88
N LYS A 24 26.78 -29.59 39.30
CA LYS A 24 26.25 -29.89 37.95
C LYS A 24 24.74 -29.61 37.82
N PRO A 25 23.84 -30.05 38.70
CA PRO A 25 22.44 -29.77 38.55
C PRO A 25 22.09 -28.28 38.68
N TYR A 26 22.81 -27.54 39.57
CA TYR A 26 22.61 -26.11 39.74
C TYR A 26 23.15 -25.28 38.55
N LEU A 27 24.28 -25.70 37.94
CA LEU A 27 24.79 -25.07 36.75
C LEU A 27 23.86 -25.29 35.55
N ILE A 28 23.32 -26.52 35.41
CA ILE A 28 22.30 -26.83 34.38
C ILE A 28 21.02 -26.04 34.65
N LEU A 29 20.57 -25.94 35.88
CA LEU A 29 19.39 -25.17 36.28
C LEU A 29 19.59 -23.68 36.01
N PHE A 30 20.77 -23.14 36.30
CA PHE A 30 21.09 -21.73 36.03
C PHE A 30 21.22 -21.45 34.55
N THR A 31 21.78 -22.39 33.76
CA THR A 31 21.86 -22.27 32.28
C THR A 31 20.47 -22.38 31.65
N VAL A 32 19.61 -23.26 32.13
CA VAL A 32 18.22 -23.37 31.66
C VAL A 32 17.40 -22.14 32.10
N LEU A 33 17.61 -21.63 33.32
CA LEU A 33 16.95 -20.42 33.77
C LEU A 33 17.42 -19.18 32.99
N SER A 34 18.72 -19.06 32.67
CA SER A 34 19.23 -17.97 31.85
C SER A 34 18.77 -18.06 30.39
N LEU A 35 18.63 -19.27 29.84
CA LEU A 35 18.03 -19.47 28.51
C LEU A 35 16.53 -19.12 28.46
N LEU A 36 15.82 -19.27 29.58
CA LEU A 36 14.41 -18.84 29.70
C LEU A 36 14.25 -17.31 29.79
N PHE A 37 15.29 -16.60 30.23
CA PHE A 37 15.32 -15.12 30.24
C PHE A 37 15.89 -14.49 28.96
N TYR A 38 16.51 -15.26 28.06
CA TYR A 38 16.92 -14.85 26.71
C TYR A 38 15.87 -15.22 25.66
N SER A 39 14.59 -15.07 25.95
CA SER A 39 13.64 -14.82 24.90
C SER A 39 13.86 -13.37 24.46
N GLU A 40 14.74 -13.13 23.48
CA GLU A 40 14.59 -11.95 22.65
C GLU A 40 13.14 -11.97 22.18
N GLN A 41 12.35 -11.04 22.69
CA GLN A 41 11.04 -10.79 22.10
C GLN A 41 11.31 -10.37 20.67
N SER A 42 11.18 -11.29 19.75
CA SER A 42 10.96 -10.95 18.37
C SER A 42 9.64 -10.18 18.38
N GLU A 43 9.70 -8.86 18.34
CA GLU A 43 8.52 -7.99 18.20
C GLU A 43 8.00 -8.16 16.77
N ALA A 44 7.34 -9.27 16.50
CA ALA A 44 6.43 -9.40 15.37
C ALA A 44 5.32 -8.37 15.59
N GLN A 45 5.00 -7.59 14.56
CA GLN A 45 3.87 -6.67 14.64
C GLN A 45 2.59 -7.50 14.83
N THR A 46 2.00 -7.41 16.02
CA THR A 46 0.73 -8.08 16.29
C THR A 46 -0.39 -7.22 15.68
N PRO A 47 -1.20 -7.78 14.78
CA PRO A 47 -2.34 -7.06 14.24
C PRO A 47 -3.33 -6.62 15.31
N ALA A 48 -4.02 -5.52 15.06
CA ALA A 48 -5.03 -5.01 15.97
C ALA A 48 -6.15 -6.06 16.21
N PRO A 49 -6.62 -6.22 17.46
CA PRO A 49 -7.71 -7.13 17.75
C PRO A 49 -8.99 -6.69 17.01
N PRO A 50 -9.91 -7.60 16.69
CA PRO A 50 -11.21 -7.25 16.14
C PRO A 50 -11.92 -6.21 17.00
N GLN A 51 -12.64 -5.28 16.36
CA GLN A 51 -13.47 -4.31 17.06
C GLN A 51 -14.52 -5.05 17.90
N SER A 52 -14.57 -4.75 19.21
CA SER A 52 -15.47 -5.40 20.17
C SER A 52 -16.52 -4.46 20.75
N GLU A 53 -16.40 -3.16 20.51
CA GLU A 53 -17.25 -2.12 21.08
C GLU A 53 -17.62 -1.10 19.98
N ILE A 54 -18.79 -0.47 20.11
CA ILE A 54 -19.14 0.69 19.29
C ILE A 54 -18.19 1.82 19.65
N ILE A 55 -17.53 2.42 18.67
CA ILE A 55 -16.60 3.54 18.88
C ILE A 55 -17.22 4.82 18.31
N ALA A 56 -17.17 5.90 19.11
CA ALA A 56 -17.61 7.23 18.72
C ALA A 56 -16.47 8.22 18.89
N LEU A 57 -15.94 8.77 17.79
CA LEU A 57 -15.02 9.90 17.79
C LEU A 57 -15.83 11.19 17.86
N THR A 58 -15.53 12.06 18.83
CA THR A 58 -16.35 13.24 19.11
C THR A 58 -15.53 14.52 19.13
N GLY A 59 -16.10 15.63 18.63
CA GLY A 59 -15.54 16.97 18.75
C GLY A 59 -14.46 17.33 17.73
N GLY A 60 -14.12 16.45 16.82
CA GLY A 60 -13.10 16.70 15.78
C GLY A 60 -13.65 17.42 14.56
N THR A 61 -12.74 17.91 13.71
CA THR A 61 -13.06 18.39 12.36
C THR A 61 -12.96 17.22 11.38
N ILE A 62 -14.09 16.81 10.81
CA ILE A 62 -14.16 15.65 9.92
C ILE A 62 -14.08 16.10 8.46
N HIS A 63 -13.07 15.69 7.74
CA HIS A 63 -12.91 15.86 6.30
C HIS A 63 -13.43 14.62 5.57
N THR A 64 -14.64 14.67 5.08
CA THR A 64 -15.28 13.52 4.43
C THR A 64 -14.68 13.21 3.05
N VAL A 65 -14.03 14.19 2.41
CA VAL A 65 -13.49 14.21 1.05
C VAL A 65 -14.57 14.34 -0.03
N THR A 66 -15.71 13.70 0.13
CA THR A 66 -16.83 13.74 -0.84
C THR A 66 -17.92 14.73 -0.45
N ASN A 67 -18.22 14.87 0.86
CA ASN A 67 -19.35 15.65 1.37
C ASN A 67 -18.94 16.89 2.19
N GLY A 68 -17.70 17.39 1.96
CA GLY A 68 -17.17 18.57 2.63
C GLY A 68 -16.63 18.32 4.02
N VAL A 69 -16.62 19.38 4.84
CA VAL A 69 -16.02 19.38 6.19
C VAL A 69 -17.11 19.54 7.23
N ILE A 70 -17.04 18.78 8.32
CA ILE A 70 -17.97 18.82 9.45
C ILE A 70 -17.20 19.26 10.68
N GLU A 71 -17.43 20.48 11.13
CA GLU A 71 -16.82 21.04 12.34
C GLU A 71 -17.51 20.48 13.60
N ASN A 72 -16.72 20.22 14.66
CA ASN A 72 -17.20 19.60 15.90
C ASN A 72 -18.02 18.32 15.62
N GLY A 73 -17.55 17.55 14.64
CA GLY A 73 -18.26 16.39 14.14
C GLY A 73 -18.18 15.18 15.06
N VAL A 74 -19.07 14.26 14.79
CA VAL A 74 -19.10 12.92 15.40
C VAL A 74 -19.10 11.90 14.29
N ILE A 75 -18.24 10.87 14.42
CA ILE A 75 -18.26 9.67 13.59
C ILE A 75 -18.40 8.46 14.50
N VAL A 76 -19.37 7.61 14.19
CA VAL A 76 -19.63 6.37 14.95
C VAL A 76 -19.41 5.19 14.01
N PHE A 77 -18.71 4.18 14.48
CA PHE A 77 -18.49 2.96 13.73
C PHE A 77 -18.63 1.73 14.61
N GLU A 78 -19.11 0.65 14.01
CA GLU A 78 -19.41 -0.64 14.63
C GLU A 78 -19.12 -1.73 13.60
N ASP A 79 -18.61 -2.87 14.05
CA ASP A 79 -18.25 -4.00 13.17
C ASP A 79 -17.41 -3.60 11.95
N GLY A 80 -16.49 -2.66 12.14
CA GLY A 80 -15.59 -2.18 11.09
C GLY A 80 -16.18 -1.16 10.13
N VAL A 81 -17.45 -0.77 10.26
CA VAL A 81 -18.18 0.05 9.30
C VAL A 81 -18.66 1.35 9.96
N ILE A 82 -18.60 2.47 9.23
CA ILE A 82 -19.15 3.75 9.67
C ILE A 82 -20.67 3.66 9.66
N THR A 83 -21.29 3.82 10.83
CA THR A 83 -22.74 3.76 11.00
C THR A 83 -23.38 5.14 11.03
N HIS A 84 -22.69 6.15 11.58
CA HIS A 84 -23.19 7.53 11.65
C HIS A 84 -22.04 8.52 11.48
N ILE A 85 -22.33 9.64 10.82
CA ILE A 85 -21.40 10.77 10.66
C ILE A 85 -22.19 12.08 10.60
N GLY A 86 -21.77 13.12 11.32
CA GLY A 86 -22.43 14.41 11.30
C GLY A 86 -22.11 15.30 12.50
N SER A 87 -22.68 16.50 12.57
CA SER A 87 -22.51 17.43 13.71
C SER A 87 -23.50 17.16 14.84
N ASN A 88 -24.64 16.52 14.58
CA ASN A 88 -25.72 16.30 15.54
C ASN A 88 -26.09 14.80 15.61
N VAL A 89 -25.09 13.94 15.77
CA VAL A 89 -25.30 12.50 15.89
C VAL A 89 -25.70 12.15 17.31
N ARG A 90 -26.80 11.39 17.46
CA ARG A 90 -27.16 10.80 18.75
C ARG A 90 -26.26 9.60 19.01
N LEU A 91 -25.46 9.68 20.08
CA LEU A 91 -24.56 8.61 20.46
C LEU A 91 -25.33 7.41 21.02
N PRO A 92 -24.97 6.17 20.63
CA PRO A 92 -25.40 4.98 21.34
C PRO A 92 -24.93 5.06 22.82
N SER A 93 -25.76 4.57 23.75
CA SER A 93 -25.48 4.68 25.19
C SER A 93 -24.32 3.82 25.65
N ASP A 94 -23.96 2.82 24.88
CA ASP A 94 -22.89 1.84 25.09
C ASP A 94 -21.65 2.11 24.24
N ALA A 95 -21.62 3.19 23.48
CA ALA A 95 -20.48 3.56 22.67
C ALA A 95 -19.30 4.03 23.54
N MET A 96 -18.12 3.48 23.29
CA MET A 96 -16.84 4.01 23.76
C MET A 96 -16.58 5.34 23.07
N GLN A 97 -16.54 6.43 23.85
CA GLN A 97 -16.33 7.77 23.32
C GLN A 97 -14.84 8.14 23.41
N ILE A 98 -14.29 8.56 22.29
CA ILE A 98 -12.95 9.10 22.18
C ILE A 98 -13.07 10.59 21.84
N ASP A 99 -12.62 11.46 22.73
CA ASP A 99 -12.58 12.90 22.51
C ASP A 99 -11.40 13.27 21.59
N VAL A 100 -11.71 13.78 20.42
CA VAL A 100 -10.76 14.24 19.40
C VAL A 100 -10.90 15.73 19.13
N THR A 101 -11.34 16.50 20.14
CA THR A 101 -11.48 17.96 20.07
C THR A 101 -10.13 18.61 19.69
N GLY A 102 -10.17 19.49 18.68
CA GLY A 102 -8.99 20.16 18.14
C GLY A 102 -8.13 19.29 17.22
N LYS A 103 -8.58 18.08 16.89
CA LYS A 103 -7.98 17.18 15.90
C LYS A 103 -8.79 17.14 14.63
N TYR A 104 -8.18 16.54 13.61
CA TYR A 104 -8.79 16.36 12.29
C TYR A 104 -8.95 14.88 12.00
N ILE A 105 -10.06 14.53 11.38
CA ILE A 105 -10.35 13.14 10.97
C ILE A 105 -10.39 13.10 9.45
N TYR A 106 -9.60 12.21 8.85
CA TYR A 106 -9.51 11.98 7.41
C TYR A 106 -9.70 10.49 7.08
N PRO A 107 -10.14 10.13 5.87
CA PRO A 107 -10.02 8.75 5.42
C PRO A 107 -8.55 8.36 5.32
N GLY A 108 -8.25 7.08 5.46
CA GLY A 108 -6.91 6.54 5.24
C GLY A 108 -6.39 6.87 3.85
N LEU A 109 -5.11 7.21 3.74
CA LEU A 109 -4.46 7.42 2.46
C LEU A 109 -4.32 6.10 1.71
N ILE A 110 -4.40 6.18 0.38
CA ILE A 110 -4.33 5.03 -0.52
C ILE A 110 -3.15 5.23 -1.47
N ASP A 111 -2.15 4.33 -1.39
CA ASP A 111 -1.08 4.27 -2.39
C ASP A 111 -1.54 3.39 -3.55
N ALA A 112 -1.75 3.99 -4.71
CA ALA A 112 -2.33 3.34 -5.89
C ALA A 112 -1.37 2.39 -6.62
N TYR A 113 -0.08 2.40 -6.29
CA TYR A 113 0.94 1.58 -6.92
C TYR A 113 2.17 1.45 -6.03
N ASN A 114 2.45 0.23 -5.57
CA ASN A 114 3.61 -0.06 -4.74
C ASN A 114 3.99 -1.56 -4.82
N HIS A 115 5.20 -1.92 -4.32
CA HIS A 115 5.66 -3.29 -4.16
C HIS A 115 5.69 -3.74 -2.70
N ILE A 116 4.89 -3.12 -1.83
CA ILE A 116 4.84 -3.49 -0.40
C ILE A 116 4.40 -4.94 -0.25
N GLY A 117 5.04 -5.66 0.67
CA GLY A 117 4.78 -7.08 0.90
C GLY A 117 5.45 -8.05 -0.09
N ILE A 118 5.96 -7.57 -1.23
CA ILE A 118 6.69 -8.39 -2.22
C ILE A 118 8.11 -7.89 -2.48
N PHE A 119 8.52 -6.85 -1.76
CA PHE A 119 9.87 -6.29 -1.79
C PHE A 119 10.30 -5.91 -0.38
N GLU A 120 11.39 -6.49 0.13
CA GLU A 120 11.89 -6.19 1.48
C GLU A 120 13.26 -5.49 1.43
N ILE A 121 14.31 -6.18 1.02
CA ILE A 121 15.68 -5.68 1.04
C ILE A 121 16.27 -5.70 -0.36
N GLY A 122 16.41 -4.53 -0.99
CA GLY A 122 16.87 -4.42 -2.37
C GLY A 122 18.26 -5.02 -2.66
N ALA A 123 19.11 -5.20 -1.63
CA ALA A 123 20.42 -5.86 -1.76
C ALA A 123 20.36 -7.39 -1.63
N VAL A 124 19.18 -7.97 -1.36
CA VAL A 124 19.01 -9.41 -1.11
C VAL A 124 17.95 -9.97 -2.03
N ASN A 125 18.36 -10.50 -3.18
CA ASN A 125 17.42 -10.99 -4.22
C ASN A 125 16.36 -11.97 -3.72
N MET A 126 16.66 -12.79 -2.71
CA MET A 126 15.72 -13.76 -2.12
C MET A 126 14.54 -13.09 -1.39
N THR A 127 14.61 -11.79 -1.15
CA THR A 127 13.54 -11.00 -0.51
C THR A 127 12.77 -10.12 -1.50
N ILE A 128 12.98 -10.35 -2.79
CA ILE A 128 12.36 -9.61 -3.89
C ILE A 128 11.53 -10.60 -4.70
N ASP A 129 10.21 -10.51 -4.59
CA ASP A 129 9.25 -11.37 -5.27
C ASP A 129 8.32 -10.56 -6.19
N ILE A 130 8.92 -9.60 -6.90
CA ILE A 130 8.19 -8.68 -7.78
C ILE A 130 7.85 -9.35 -9.12
N ASN A 131 8.72 -10.23 -9.60
CA ASN A 131 8.70 -10.71 -10.98
C ASN A 131 8.47 -12.22 -11.04
N GLU A 132 7.52 -12.65 -11.86
CA GLU A 132 7.38 -14.04 -12.27
C GLU A 132 8.31 -14.39 -13.45
N GLN A 133 8.50 -15.71 -13.67
CA GLN A 133 9.30 -16.18 -14.79
C GLN A 133 8.56 -16.06 -16.14
N GLY A 134 9.28 -15.58 -17.14
CA GLY A 134 8.74 -15.41 -18.49
C GLY A 134 8.05 -14.06 -18.71
N PRO A 135 7.70 -13.75 -19.97
CA PRO A 135 7.18 -12.44 -20.30
C PRO A 135 5.66 -12.26 -20.12
N VAL A 136 4.90 -13.36 -19.95
CA VAL A 136 3.43 -13.32 -19.96
C VAL A 136 2.86 -14.16 -18.83
N ASN A 137 2.44 -13.49 -17.74
CA ASN A 137 2.02 -14.09 -16.48
C ASN A 137 0.67 -13.55 -15.96
N PRO A 138 -0.40 -13.48 -16.77
CA PRO A 138 -1.66 -12.86 -16.35
C PRO A 138 -2.35 -13.57 -15.19
N ASN A 139 -1.98 -14.83 -14.91
CA ASN A 139 -2.49 -15.65 -13.82
C ASN A 139 -1.76 -15.43 -12.49
N ALA A 140 -0.65 -14.69 -12.48
CA ALA A 140 0.04 -14.33 -11.24
C ALA A 140 -0.84 -13.36 -10.44
N LYS A 141 -1.18 -13.74 -9.22
CA LYS A 141 -1.97 -12.95 -8.29
C LYS A 141 -1.06 -12.48 -7.16
N VAL A 142 -0.77 -11.19 -7.14
CA VAL A 142 0.23 -10.59 -6.26
C VAL A 142 -0.04 -10.81 -4.78
N GLU A 143 -1.31 -10.84 -4.37
CA GLU A 143 -1.68 -11.05 -2.96
C GLU A 143 -1.19 -12.39 -2.40
N ARG A 144 -0.96 -13.39 -3.25
CA ARG A 144 -0.46 -14.70 -2.82
C ARG A 144 1.03 -14.71 -2.47
N ALA A 145 1.78 -13.75 -3.00
CA ALA A 145 3.17 -13.53 -2.67
C ALA A 145 3.35 -12.51 -1.54
N PHE A 146 2.25 -11.88 -1.09
CA PHE A 146 2.28 -10.82 -0.11
C PHE A 146 2.76 -11.32 1.26
N ASN A 147 3.83 -10.72 1.77
CA ASN A 147 4.37 -10.97 3.10
C ASN A 147 3.67 -10.06 4.13
N PRO A 148 2.78 -10.58 4.99
CA PRO A 148 2.10 -9.79 6.02
C PRO A 148 3.05 -9.27 7.12
N GLU A 149 4.24 -9.88 7.25
CA GLU A 149 5.28 -9.47 8.21
C GLU A 149 6.25 -8.43 7.64
N SER A 150 5.95 -7.84 6.48
CA SER A 150 6.79 -6.81 5.88
C SER A 150 6.93 -5.60 6.82
N ARG A 151 8.18 -5.20 7.10
CA ARG A 151 8.45 -4.02 7.91
C ARG A 151 7.97 -2.71 7.28
N HIS A 152 7.75 -2.71 5.98
CA HIS A 152 7.23 -1.55 5.25
C HIS A 152 5.76 -1.28 5.57
N ILE A 153 4.99 -2.29 6.01
CA ILE A 153 3.59 -2.14 6.41
C ILE A 153 3.46 -1.16 7.59
N GLY A 154 4.26 -1.35 8.65
CA GLY A 154 4.29 -0.42 9.79
C GLY A 154 4.70 1.00 9.39
N VAL A 155 5.65 1.15 8.45
CA VAL A 155 6.09 2.45 7.92
C VAL A 155 4.97 3.12 7.11
N ALA A 156 4.26 2.38 6.27
CA ALA A 156 3.08 2.88 5.55
C ALA A 156 2.00 3.37 6.52
N ARG A 157 1.63 2.52 7.47
CA ARG A 157 0.59 2.81 8.47
C ARG A 157 0.93 4.04 9.31
N SER A 158 2.17 4.19 9.76
CA SER A 158 2.62 5.34 10.54
C SER A 158 2.64 6.65 9.74
N ALA A 159 2.67 6.58 8.41
CA ALA A 159 2.51 7.71 7.49
C ALA A 159 1.06 7.97 7.07
N GLY A 160 0.10 7.24 7.63
CA GLY A 160 -1.32 7.36 7.32
C GLY A 160 -1.78 6.62 6.07
N ILE A 161 -0.92 5.81 5.46
CA ILE A 161 -1.30 4.98 4.33
C ILE A 161 -1.88 3.69 4.89
N LEU A 162 -3.21 3.55 4.77
CA LEU A 162 -3.94 2.42 5.36
C LEU A 162 -4.34 1.37 4.31
N THR A 163 -4.24 1.74 3.03
CA THR A 163 -4.44 0.83 1.89
C THR A 163 -3.33 1.05 0.88
N SER A 164 -2.74 -0.01 0.38
CA SER A 164 -1.75 0.04 -0.70
C SER A 164 -2.12 -0.96 -1.79
N VAL A 165 -1.98 -0.55 -3.05
CA VAL A 165 -2.18 -1.46 -4.18
C VAL A 165 -0.85 -2.10 -4.49
N THR A 166 -0.66 -3.32 -3.98
CA THR A 166 0.51 -4.12 -4.29
C THR A 166 0.43 -4.58 -5.73
N THR A 167 1.50 -4.34 -6.48
CA THR A 167 1.52 -4.52 -7.93
C THR A 167 2.72 -5.36 -8.33
N PRO A 168 2.55 -6.44 -9.11
CA PRO A 168 3.67 -7.20 -9.66
C PRO A 168 4.40 -6.40 -10.74
N GLY A 169 5.66 -6.72 -11.01
CA GLY A 169 6.47 -6.11 -12.05
C GLY A 169 7.03 -7.12 -13.04
N GLY A 170 7.83 -6.62 -14.00
CA GLY A 170 8.55 -7.44 -14.96
C GLY A 170 7.70 -8.05 -16.08
N GLY A 171 8.38 -8.53 -17.12
CA GLY A 171 7.73 -9.10 -18.29
C GLY A 171 6.88 -8.10 -19.08
N LEU A 172 6.16 -8.61 -20.07
CA LEU A 172 5.20 -7.84 -20.87
C LEU A 172 3.84 -7.75 -20.17
N ILE A 173 3.40 -8.86 -19.56
CA ILE A 173 2.24 -8.95 -18.67
C ILE A 173 2.72 -9.51 -17.35
N SER A 174 2.74 -8.67 -16.31
CA SER A 174 3.32 -9.00 -15.00
C SER A 174 2.42 -9.89 -14.15
N GLY A 175 1.12 -9.70 -14.24
CA GLY A 175 0.12 -10.33 -13.38
C GLY A 175 -0.98 -9.37 -12.96
N GLN A 176 -1.69 -9.73 -11.90
CA GLN A 176 -2.80 -8.96 -11.35
C GLN A 176 -2.38 -8.26 -10.05
N SER A 177 -2.72 -6.98 -9.93
CA SER A 177 -2.56 -6.21 -8.70
C SER A 177 -3.69 -6.48 -7.70
N ALA A 178 -3.44 -6.18 -6.43
CA ALA A 178 -4.42 -6.29 -5.36
C ALA A 178 -4.35 -5.11 -4.40
N ALA A 179 -5.51 -4.64 -3.92
CA ALA A 179 -5.58 -3.66 -2.86
C ALA A 179 -5.45 -4.37 -1.51
N MET A 180 -4.44 -3.98 -0.73
CA MET A 180 -4.09 -4.58 0.55
C MET A 180 -4.28 -3.58 1.68
N MET A 181 -4.91 -4.01 2.76
CA MET A 181 -4.96 -3.25 4.01
C MET A 181 -3.63 -3.35 4.75
N MET A 182 -3.25 -2.28 5.46
CA MET A 182 -1.97 -2.23 6.16
C MET A 182 -2.06 -2.79 7.60
N ASP A 183 -2.98 -3.73 7.85
CA ASP A 183 -3.10 -4.47 9.10
C ASP A 183 -3.88 -5.77 8.91
N GLY A 184 -3.43 -6.88 9.48
CA GLY A 184 -4.06 -8.21 9.43
C GLY A 184 -3.04 -9.32 9.69
N TRP A 185 -3.54 -10.56 9.90
CA TRP A 185 -2.72 -11.71 10.26
C TRP A 185 -2.10 -12.43 9.07
N ASN A 186 -2.75 -12.37 7.93
CA ASN A 186 -2.35 -13.06 6.71
C ASN A 186 -2.79 -12.27 5.48
N TRP A 187 -2.33 -12.68 4.31
CA TRP A 187 -2.65 -11.99 3.07
C TRP A 187 -4.17 -12.06 2.76
N GLU A 188 -4.87 -13.11 3.15
CA GLU A 188 -6.32 -13.24 2.92
C GLU A 188 -7.10 -12.18 3.69
N GLU A 189 -6.78 -11.97 4.98
CA GLU A 189 -7.42 -10.94 5.81
C GLU A 189 -7.04 -9.53 5.34
N MET A 190 -5.81 -9.33 4.87
CA MET A 190 -5.33 -8.04 4.41
C MET A 190 -5.81 -7.69 3.00
N THR A 191 -6.32 -8.64 2.22
CA THR A 191 -6.81 -8.38 0.86
C THR A 191 -8.16 -7.67 0.89
N LEU A 192 -8.17 -6.38 0.54
CA LEU A 192 -9.39 -5.60 0.36
C LEU A 192 -10.09 -5.97 -0.96
N LYS A 193 -9.31 -6.08 -2.05
CA LYS A 193 -9.79 -6.49 -3.39
C LYS A 193 -8.65 -7.17 -4.16
N SER A 194 -8.91 -8.37 -4.65
CA SER A 194 -8.04 -9.09 -5.59
C SER A 194 -8.33 -8.65 -7.03
N GLY A 195 -7.29 -8.63 -7.88
CA GLY A 195 -7.47 -8.32 -9.30
C GLY A 195 -7.96 -6.89 -9.55
N THR A 196 -7.33 -5.89 -8.92
CA THR A 196 -7.67 -4.48 -9.14
C THR A 196 -7.32 -4.01 -10.57
N ALA A 197 -6.31 -4.62 -11.20
CA ALA A 197 -5.96 -4.43 -12.60
C ALA A 197 -5.06 -5.58 -13.11
N LEU A 198 -5.06 -5.81 -14.41
CA LEU A 198 -4.03 -6.59 -15.10
C LEU A 198 -2.89 -5.65 -15.48
N ILE A 199 -1.66 -6.00 -15.10
CA ILE A 199 -0.49 -5.14 -15.31
C ILE A 199 0.21 -5.46 -16.61
N VAL A 200 0.33 -4.45 -17.48
CA VAL A 200 1.04 -4.49 -18.75
C VAL A 200 2.17 -3.46 -18.74
N ASN A 201 3.38 -3.88 -19.03
CA ASN A 201 4.50 -2.97 -19.28
C ASN A 201 4.56 -2.69 -20.77
N TRP A 202 4.20 -1.47 -21.17
CA TRP A 202 4.28 -1.09 -22.57
C TRP A 202 5.74 -1.10 -23.04
N PRO A 203 6.04 -1.67 -24.21
CA PRO A 203 7.41 -1.76 -24.70
C PRO A 203 8.14 -0.42 -24.74
N THR A 204 9.44 -0.44 -24.43
CA THR A 204 10.29 0.73 -24.55
C THR A 204 10.52 1.06 -26.03
N PRO A 205 10.48 2.33 -26.43
CA PRO A 205 10.77 2.72 -27.82
C PRO A 205 12.25 2.51 -28.19
N ASP A 206 12.59 1.30 -28.57
CA ASP A 206 13.90 0.82 -29.00
C ASP A 206 13.80 0.07 -30.34
N ASP A 207 14.85 -0.62 -30.76
CA ASP A 207 14.91 -1.34 -32.04
C ASP A 207 13.87 -2.49 -32.12
N ASP A 208 13.50 -3.10 -30.98
CA ASP A 208 12.54 -4.21 -30.89
C ASP A 208 11.10 -3.75 -30.59
N TYR A 209 10.85 -2.44 -30.55
CA TYR A 209 9.57 -1.86 -30.15
C TYR A 209 8.37 -2.47 -30.90
N ALA A 210 8.43 -2.48 -32.24
CA ALA A 210 7.32 -2.96 -33.08
C ALA A 210 7.06 -4.46 -32.86
N GLU A 211 8.12 -5.26 -32.68
CA GLU A 211 8.01 -6.69 -32.40
C GLU A 211 7.35 -6.95 -31.04
N ASN A 212 7.76 -6.21 -30.02
CA ASN A 212 7.21 -6.36 -28.67
C ASN A 212 5.75 -5.88 -28.59
N VAL A 213 5.37 -4.81 -29.28
CA VAL A 213 3.97 -4.39 -29.42
C VAL A 213 3.15 -5.46 -30.14
N GLN A 214 3.67 -6.05 -31.24
CA GLN A 214 2.98 -7.14 -31.93
C GLN A 214 2.80 -8.37 -31.03
N LYS A 215 3.79 -8.71 -30.23
CA LYS A 215 3.73 -9.79 -29.25
C LYS A 215 2.62 -9.60 -28.20
N LEU A 216 2.42 -8.34 -27.75
CA LEU A 216 1.31 -7.99 -26.87
C LEU A 216 -0.04 -8.22 -27.57
N ARG A 217 -0.18 -7.73 -28.80
CA ARG A 217 -1.40 -7.92 -29.63
C ARG A 217 -1.72 -9.39 -29.86
N ASP A 218 -0.72 -10.20 -30.21
CA ASP A 218 -0.88 -11.64 -30.41
C ASP A 218 -1.33 -12.34 -29.12
N THR A 219 -0.75 -11.94 -27.96
CA THR A 219 -1.11 -12.47 -26.65
C THR A 219 -2.59 -12.19 -26.32
N PHE A 220 -3.08 -10.97 -26.55
CA PHE A 220 -4.48 -10.63 -26.34
C PHE A 220 -5.39 -11.33 -27.34
N GLY A 221 -4.95 -11.49 -28.60
CA GLY A 221 -5.65 -12.27 -29.62
C GLY A 221 -5.83 -13.75 -29.26
N ASP A 222 -4.79 -14.37 -28.70
CA ASP A 222 -4.83 -15.76 -28.21
C ASP A 222 -5.80 -15.90 -27.02
N ALA A 223 -5.72 -14.98 -26.04
CA ALA A 223 -6.62 -14.99 -24.90
C ALA A 223 -8.09 -14.77 -25.29
N ARG A 224 -8.34 -13.89 -26.27
CA ARG A 224 -9.70 -13.66 -26.83
C ARG A 224 -10.22 -14.89 -27.57
N SER A 225 -9.34 -15.59 -28.28
CA SER A 225 -9.67 -16.85 -28.97
C SER A 225 -10.01 -17.94 -27.98
N TYR A 226 -9.27 -17.99 -26.86
CA TYR A 226 -9.55 -18.88 -25.73
C TYR A 226 -10.93 -18.61 -25.14
N LYS A 227 -11.27 -17.34 -24.84
CA LYS A 227 -12.59 -16.96 -24.30
C LYS A 227 -13.71 -17.38 -25.23
N LYS A 228 -13.57 -17.15 -26.54
CA LYS A 228 -14.58 -17.59 -27.56
C LYS A 228 -14.80 -19.09 -27.51
N ALA A 229 -13.72 -19.89 -27.43
CA ALA A 229 -13.82 -21.34 -27.37
C ALA A 229 -14.49 -21.82 -26.06
N LYS A 230 -14.19 -21.16 -24.92
CA LYS A 230 -14.84 -21.42 -23.63
C LYS A 230 -16.33 -21.09 -23.68
N ASP A 231 -16.68 -19.90 -24.16
CA ASP A 231 -18.08 -19.46 -24.29
C ASP A 231 -18.90 -20.42 -25.18
N ALA A 232 -18.30 -20.96 -26.27
CA ALA A 232 -18.93 -21.95 -27.12
C ALA A 232 -19.16 -23.30 -26.38
N MET A 233 -18.22 -23.72 -25.55
CA MET A 233 -18.39 -24.90 -24.70
C MET A 233 -19.50 -24.67 -23.68
N ASP A 234 -19.53 -23.54 -23.02
CA ASP A 234 -20.54 -23.21 -21.99
C ASP A 234 -21.97 -23.14 -22.59
N ARG A 235 -22.08 -22.77 -23.89
CA ARG A 235 -23.35 -22.83 -24.63
C ARG A 235 -23.69 -24.23 -25.23
N GLY A 236 -22.82 -25.23 -25.01
CA GLY A 236 -23.02 -26.59 -25.53
C GLY A 236 -22.74 -26.75 -27.03
N GLU A 237 -22.08 -25.77 -27.66
CA GLU A 237 -21.70 -25.78 -29.10
C GLU A 237 -20.39 -26.56 -29.35
N SER A 238 -19.65 -26.84 -28.29
CA SER A 238 -18.41 -27.63 -28.30
C SER A 238 -18.36 -28.59 -27.11
N ASN A 239 -17.83 -29.79 -27.32
CA ASN A 239 -17.69 -30.80 -26.26
C ASN A 239 -16.31 -30.80 -25.60
N ARG A 240 -15.39 -29.95 -26.06
CA ARG A 240 -14.01 -29.95 -25.56
C ARG A 240 -13.46 -28.53 -25.50
N HIS A 241 -12.88 -28.21 -24.37
CA HIS A 241 -12.08 -27.01 -24.16
C HIS A 241 -10.83 -27.39 -23.35
N ASN A 242 -9.65 -26.99 -23.80
CA ASN A 242 -8.42 -27.18 -23.02
C ASN A 242 -8.24 -25.98 -22.11
N GLN A 243 -8.22 -26.22 -20.80
CA GLN A 243 -8.02 -25.16 -19.82
C GLN A 243 -6.58 -24.65 -19.85
N ASP A 244 -6.41 -23.32 -19.94
CA ASP A 244 -5.15 -22.60 -19.73
C ASP A 244 -5.37 -21.53 -18.67
N THR A 245 -4.67 -21.62 -17.56
CA THR A 245 -4.83 -20.71 -16.42
C THR A 245 -4.46 -19.27 -16.74
N ARG A 246 -3.58 -19.04 -17.71
CA ARG A 246 -3.18 -17.70 -18.14
C ARG A 246 -4.34 -17.01 -18.85
N TRP A 247 -4.96 -17.69 -19.78
CA TRP A 247 -6.08 -17.13 -20.54
C TRP A 247 -7.35 -17.04 -19.71
N GLU A 248 -7.59 -18.00 -18.79
CA GLU A 248 -8.66 -17.90 -17.80
C GLU A 248 -8.55 -16.60 -16.99
N ALA A 249 -7.34 -16.24 -16.58
CA ALA A 249 -7.08 -15.05 -15.80
C ALA A 249 -7.32 -13.73 -16.57
N MET A 250 -7.37 -13.77 -17.90
CA MET A 250 -7.66 -12.61 -18.75
C MET A 250 -9.15 -12.43 -19.07
N ILE A 251 -9.99 -13.43 -18.81
CA ILE A 251 -11.44 -13.33 -19.07
C ILE A 251 -12.08 -12.09 -18.46
N PRO A 252 -11.82 -11.74 -17.19
CA PRO A 252 -12.38 -10.53 -16.55
C PRO A 252 -12.04 -9.22 -17.29
N VAL A 253 -10.90 -9.16 -17.99
CA VAL A 253 -10.53 -7.99 -18.82
C VAL A 253 -11.50 -7.82 -19.98
N PHE A 254 -11.82 -8.91 -20.70
CA PHE A 254 -12.76 -8.88 -21.82
C PHE A 254 -14.23 -8.78 -21.42
N GLU A 255 -14.53 -8.93 -20.12
CA GLU A 255 -15.85 -8.74 -19.54
C GLU A 255 -16.04 -7.36 -18.91
N GLY A 256 -14.98 -6.51 -18.94
CA GLY A 256 -15.00 -5.17 -18.35
C GLY A 256 -15.05 -5.16 -16.82
N SER A 257 -14.74 -6.30 -16.17
CA SER A 257 -14.73 -6.39 -14.70
C SER A 257 -13.34 -6.20 -14.08
N MET A 258 -12.28 -6.16 -14.89
CA MET A 258 -10.91 -5.87 -14.50
C MET A 258 -10.24 -4.99 -15.56
N PRO A 259 -9.83 -3.75 -15.23
CA PRO A 259 -9.13 -2.89 -16.17
C PRO A 259 -7.70 -3.38 -16.43
N VAL A 260 -7.11 -2.92 -17.53
CA VAL A 260 -5.68 -3.10 -17.83
C VAL A 260 -4.94 -1.84 -17.41
N MET A 261 -3.98 -1.98 -16.50
CA MET A 261 -3.09 -0.90 -16.07
C MET A 261 -1.80 -0.98 -16.88
N VAL A 262 -1.57 0.01 -17.74
CA VAL A 262 -0.43 0.04 -18.66
C VAL A 262 0.63 1.00 -18.16
N ASN A 263 1.80 0.49 -17.84
CA ASN A 263 2.98 1.31 -17.52
C ASN A 263 3.51 1.94 -18.81
N ALA A 264 3.23 3.23 -19.00
CA ALA A 264 3.61 4.02 -20.16
C ALA A 264 3.94 5.46 -19.74
N ASN A 265 5.13 5.93 -20.07
CA ASN A 265 5.63 7.24 -19.63
C ASN A 265 5.79 8.24 -20.79
N GLU A 266 6.30 7.79 -21.93
CA GLU A 266 6.52 8.65 -23.08
C GLU A 266 5.25 8.83 -23.90
N VAL A 267 5.09 10.00 -24.52
CA VAL A 267 3.90 10.34 -25.32
C VAL A 267 3.58 9.29 -26.37
N ARG A 268 4.61 8.73 -27.05
CA ARG A 268 4.43 7.68 -28.05
C ARG A 268 3.86 6.39 -27.43
N GLN A 269 4.40 5.97 -26.28
CA GLN A 269 3.90 4.80 -25.57
C GLN A 269 2.43 4.98 -25.17
N ILE A 270 2.10 6.16 -24.62
CA ILE A 270 0.73 6.49 -24.22
C ILE A 270 -0.22 6.47 -25.42
N GLN A 271 0.15 7.12 -26.55
CA GLN A 271 -0.68 7.15 -27.75
C GLN A 271 -0.91 5.75 -28.34
N ASP A 272 0.15 4.94 -28.43
CA ASP A 272 0.06 3.58 -28.95
C ASP A 272 -0.78 2.68 -28.01
N ALA A 273 -0.64 2.84 -26.67
CA ALA A 273 -1.46 2.14 -25.68
C ALA A 273 -2.95 2.54 -25.75
N LEU A 274 -3.24 3.83 -25.94
CA LEU A 274 -4.60 4.33 -26.14
C LEU A 274 -5.25 3.70 -27.38
N THR A 275 -4.54 3.71 -28.52
CA THR A 275 -5.01 3.12 -29.77
C THR A 275 -5.25 1.61 -29.63
N TRP A 276 -4.30 0.92 -28.98
CA TRP A 276 -4.41 -0.51 -28.73
C TRP A 276 -5.60 -0.86 -27.83
N ALA A 277 -5.81 -0.11 -26.76
CA ALA A 277 -6.93 -0.36 -25.85
C ALA A 277 -8.29 -0.14 -26.52
N GLU A 278 -8.40 0.85 -27.42
CA GLU A 278 -9.60 1.08 -28.23
C GLU A 278 -9.84 -0.09 -29.22
N GLU A 279 -8.79 -0.58 -29.89
CA GLU A 279 -8.87 -1.74 -30.81
C GLU A 279 -9.28 -3.04 -30.09
N GLU A 280 -8.79 -3.21 -28.84
CA GLU A 280 -9.08 -4.38 -28.01
C GLU A 280 -10.40 -4.26 -27.24
N ASP A 281 -11.05 -3.10 -27.21
CA ASP A 281 -12.28 -2.82 -26.47
C ASP A 281 -12.13 -3.20 -24.99
N ILE A 282 -11.13 -2.60 -24.32
CA ILE A 282 -10.78 -2.84 -22.92
C ILE A 282 -10.70 -1.55 -22.12
N GLU A 283 -10.99 -1.64 -20.82
CA GLU A 283 -10.79 -0.53 -19.89
C GLU A 283 -9.30 -0.33 -19.61
N LEU A 284 -8.82 0.90 -19.77
CA LEU A 284 -7.42 1.27 -19.66
C LEU A 284 -7.18 2.21 -18.49
N ILE A 285 -6.10 1.97 -17.74
CA ILE A 285 -5.49 2.89 -16.79
C ILE A 285 -4.05 3.14 -17.23
N ILE A 286 -3.61 4.39 -17.33
CA ILE A 286 -2.22 4.73 -17.60
C ILE A 286 -1.47 4.80 -16.24
N LEU A 287 -0.40 4.03 -16.10
CA LEU A 287 0.52 4.07 -14.97
C LEU A 287 1.80 4.81 -15.37
N GLY A 288 2.28 5.70 -14.50
CA GLY A 288 3.44 6.55 -14.76
C GLY A 288 3.05 7.85 -15.46
N GLY A 289 2.77 7.82 -16.73
CA GLY A 289 2.15 8.93 -17.48
C GLY A 289 2.93 10.23 -17.49
N SER A 290 4.28 10.21 -17.51
CA SER A 290 5.11 11.43 -17.43
C SER A 290 4.76 12.47 -18.50
N ASP A 291 4.45 12.02 -19.72
CA ASP A 291 4.04 12.86 -20.84
C ASP A 291 2.51 12.96 -21.02
N SER A 292 1.71 12.48 -20.06
CA SER A 292 0.24 12.41 -20.17
C SER A 292 -0.43 13.76 -20.45
N HIS A 293 0.20 14.86 -19.99
CA HIS A 293 -0.29 16.21 -20.25
C HIS A 293 -0.29 16.59 -21.76
N LEU A 294 0.53 15.93 -22.58
CA LEU A 294 0.57 16.15 -24.02
C LEU A 294 -0.61 15.54 -24.78
N VAL A 295 -1.32 14.60 -24.14
CA VAL A 295 -2.50 13.91 -24.67
C VAL A 295 -3.71 14.05 -23.74
N ALA A 296 -3.70 15.04 -22.86
CA ALA A 296 -4.69 15.22 -21.81
C ALA A 296 -6.12 15.34 -22.35
N ASP A 297 -6.33 16.02 -23.47
CA ASP A 297 -7.65 16.12 -24.10
C ASP A 297 -8.20 14.75 -24.52
N HIS A 298 -7.34 13.87 -25.02
CA HIS A 298 -7.76 12.50 -25.38
C HIS A 298 -8.12 11.69 -24.14
N LEU A 299 -7.26 11.74 -23.12
CA LEU A 299 -7.49 11.05 -21.83
C LEU A 299 -8.81 11.50 -21.18
N SER A 300 -9.04 12.82 -21.12
CA SER A 300 -10.26 13.40 -20.56
C SER A 300 -11.51 13.00 -21.35
N ASN A 301 -11.48 13.14 -22.69
CA ASN A 301 -12.62 12.82 -23.55
C ASN A 301 -13.03 11.34 -23.50
N LYS A 302 -12.08 10.44 -23.25
CA LYS A 302 -12.29 9.00 -23.15
C LYS A 302 -12.45 8.50 -21.72
N ASN A 303 -12.37 9.38 -20.73
CA ASN A 303 -12.39 9.06 -19.29
C ASN A 303 -11.30 8.04 -18.90
N ILE A 304 -10.11 8.13 -19.53
CA ILE A 304 -8.98 7.24 -19.22
C ILE A 304 -8.19 7.85 -18.05
N PRO A 305 -8.15 7.18 -16.89
CA PRO A 305 -7.47 7.70 -15.72
C PRO A 305 -5.96 7.49 -15.79
N VAL A 306 -5.23 8.32 -15.03
CA VAL A 306 -3.78 8.25 -14.91
C VAL A 306 -3.38 8.06 -13.45
N ILE A 307 -2.55 7.06 -13.15
CA ILE A 307 -1.87 6.91 -11.86
C ILE A 307 -0.46 7.45 -12.03
N LEU A 308 -0.21 8.65 -11.50
CA LEU A 308 1.10 9.29 -11.54
C LEU A 308 2.01 8.68 -10.48
N THR A 309 3.20 8.29 -10.88
CA THR A 309 4.22 7.77 -9.97
C THR A 309 5.33 8.79 -9.76
N GLU A 310 5.89 8.85 -8.53
CA GLU A 310 7.08 9.64 -8.21
C GLU A 310 6.98 11.10 -8.69
N VAL A 311 5.97 11.84 -8.24
CA VAL A 311 5.83 13.28 -8.53
C VAL A 311 6.99 14.06 -7.94
N LEU A 312 7.44 13.69 -6.73
CA LEU A 312 8.56 14.32 -6.02
C LEU A 312 9.90 13.76 -6.51
N THR A 313 10.17 13.95 -7.79
CA THR A 313 11.40 13.50 -8.45
C THR A 313 11.92 14.53 -9.45
N SER A 314 13.16 14.34 -9.91
CA SER A 314 13.77 15.17 -10.96
C SER A 314 13.09 14.92 -12.32
N PRO A 315 13.16 15.89 -13.24
CA PRO A 315 12.69 15.71 -14.60
C PRO A 315 13.36 14.51 -15.28
N ASN A 316 12.63 13.86 -16.20
CA ASN A 316 13.15 12.70 -16.93
C ASN A 316 14.18 13.09 -18.00
N ARG A 317 14.11 14.33 -18.49
CA ARG A 317 14.95 14.81 -19.61
C ARG A 317 15.61 16.13 -19.24
N ASN A 318 16.85 16.35 -19.69
CA ASN A 318 17.67 17.52 -19.34
C ASN A 318 17.10 18.86 -19.85
N TRP A 319 16.16 18.83 -20.78
CA TRP A 319 15.54 20.04 -21.36
C TRP A 319 14.18 20.37 -20.70
N GLU A 320 13.67 19.49 -19.83
CA GLU A 320 12.45 19.75 -19.07
C GLU A 320 12.72 20.75 -17.94
N GLU A 321 11.71 21.51 -17.57
CA GLU A 321 11.78 22.40 -16.42
C GLU A 321 11.93 21.59 -15.13
N TYR A 322 12.63 22.13 -14.15
CA TYR A 322 12.92 21.42 -12.89
C TYR A 322 11.67 20.98 -12.13
N ASP A 323 10.54 21.67 -12.32
CA ASP A 323 9.26 21.43 -11.66
C ASP A 323 8.24 20.68 -12.55
N ALA A 324 8.66 20.22 -13.71
CA ALA A 324 7.78 19.55 -14.67
C ALA A 324 6.96 18.42 -14.05
N ARG A 325 7.60 17.62 -13.17
CA ARG A 325 6.94 16.51 -12.46
C ARG A 325 5.99 17.02 -11.38
N TYR A 326 6.37 18.01 -10.61
CA TYR A 326 5.58 18.56 -9.49
C TYR A 326 4.30 19.25 -9.99
N GLY A 327 4.36 19.93 -11.13
CA GLY A 327 3.24 20.63 -11.77
C GLY A 327 2.34 19.74 -12.62
N LEU A 328 2.74 18.49 -12.92
CA LEU A 328 1.99 17.60 -13.80
C LEU A 328 0.56 17.29 -13.28
N PRO A 329 0.35 16.99 -11.98
CA PRO A 329 -1.00 16.77 -11.45
C PRO A 329 -1.92 17.98 -11.64
N GLY A 330 -1.38 19.20 -11.49
CA GLY A 330 -2.14 20.44 -11.73
C GLY A 330 -2.57 20.59 -13.20
N LYS A 331 -1.70 20.22 -14.16
CA LYS A 331 -2.02 20.24 -15.59
C LYS A 331 -3.13 19.25 -15.94
N LEU A 332 -3.06 18.03 -15.40
CA LEU A 332 -4.10 17.01 -15.62
C LEU A 332 -5.43 17.43 -14.99
N PHE A 333 -5.40 17.99 -13.79
CA PHE A 333 -6.59 18.52 -13.13
C PHE A 333 -7.29 19.59 -13.96
N GLN A 334 -6.53 20.55 -14.51
CA GLN A 334 -7.04 21.63 -15.37
C GLN A 334 -7.63 21.09 -16.68
N ALA A 335 -7.08 20.00 -17.23
CA ALA A 335 -7.58 19.34 -18.43
C ALA A 335 -8.78 18.43 -18.15
N GLY A 336 -9.20 18.26 -16.89
CA GLY A 336 -10.33 17.39 -16.52
C GLY A 336 -10.00 15.89 -16.58
N VAL A 337 -8.72 15.52 -16.57
CA VAL A 337 -8.30 14.12 -16.51
C VAL A 337 -8.47 13.59 -15.10
N GLN A 338 -9.09 12.43 -14.94
CA GLN A 338 -9.11 11.71 -13.66
C GLN A 338 -7.71 11.16 -13.37
N PHE A 339 -7.18 11.45 -12.18
CA PHE A 339 -5.87 10.94 -11.80
C PHE A 339 -5.76 10.61 -10.32
N ALA A 340 -4.79 9.75 -10.00
CA ALA A 340 -4.29 9.49 -8.66
C ALA A 340 -2.79 9.78 -8.59
N ILE A 341 -2.29 10.07 -7.39
CA ILE A 341 -0.87 10.15 -7.09
C ILE A 341 -0.49 8.89 -6.32
N ALA A 342 0.49 8.16 -6.82
CA ALA A 342 1.16 7.09 -6.13
C ALA A 342 2.58 7.52 -5.74
N GLY A 343 3.12 6.88 -4.73
CA GLY A 343 4.51 7.09 -4.32
C GLY A 343 5.51 6.42 -5.27
N SER A 344 6.71 6.23 -4.77
CA SER A 344 7.72 5.39 -5.43
C SER A 344 7.27 3.92 -5.40
N PRO A 345 7.53 3.13 -6.46
CA PRO A 345 7.26 1.69 -6.45
C PRO A 345 8.06 0.96 -5.36
N SER A 346 9.13 1.56 -4.88
CA SER A 346 9.94 1.01 -3.79
C SER A 346 9.20 1.08 -2.47
N ALA A 347 8.89 -0.08 -1.88
CA ALA A 347 8.27 -0.20 -0.56
C ALA A 347 9.03 0.57 0.54
N ALA A 348 10.35 0.73 0.41
CA ALA A 348 11.19 1.49 1.34
C ALA A 348 10.87 3.00 1.38
N ASN A 349 10.21 3.53 0.35
CA ASN A 349 9.85 4.94 0.22
C ASN A 349 8.34 5.20 0.39
N VAL A 350 7.58 4.21 0.81
CA VAL A 350 6.09 4.29 0.89
C VAL A 350 5.62 5.50 1.69
N ASN A 351 6.32 5.86 2.77
CA ASN A 351 6.00 7.00 3.63
C ASN A 351 6.07 8.37 2.94
N ARG A 352 6.53 8.44 1.67
CA ARG A 352 6.60 9.69 0.90
C ARG A 352 5.29 10.09 0.24
N LEU A 353 4.31 9.19 0.14
CA LEU A 353 3.04 9.46 -0.54
C LEU A 353 2.36 10.80 -0.11
N PRO A 354 2.24 11.11 1.20
CA PRO A 354 1.68 12.41 1.61
C PRO A 354 2.48 13.60 1.07
N HIS A 355 3.80 13.44 0.98
CA HIS A 355 4.70 14.51 0.48
C HIS A 355 4.64 14.66 -1.04
N GLU A 356 4.38 13.59 -1.80
CA GLU A 356 4.09 13.64 -3.24
C GLU A 356 2.85 14.51 -3.51
N ALA A 357 1.76 14.28 -2.75
CA ALA A 357 0.55 15.08 -2.84
C ALA A 357 0.78 16.53 -2.38
N GLY A 358 1.52 16.74 -1.28
CA GLY A 358 1.87 18.06 -0.76
C GLY A 358 2.72 18.87 -1.74
N ALA A 359 3.69 18.24 -2.42
CA ALA A 359 4.48 18.88 -3.47
C ALA A 359 3.59 19.33 -4.63
N SER A 360 2.66 18.49 -5.08
CA SER A 360 1.70 18.83 -6.14
C SER A 360 0.85 20.05 -5.75
N ALA A 361 0.44 20.13 -4.48
CA ALA A 361 -0.29 21.29 -3.97
C ALA A 361 0.55 22.57 -3.95
N ALA A 362 1.87 22.47 -3.71
CA ALA A 362 2.78 23.61 -3.77
C ALA A 362 3.01 24.11 -5.20
N TYR A 363 2.80 23.26 -6.21
CA TYR A 363 3.02 23.53 -7.63
C TYR A 363 1.75 23.62 -8.47
N GLY A 364 0.67 24.12 -7.88
CA GLY A 364 -0.52 24.55 -8.62
C GLY A 364 -1.75 23.68 -8.53
N LEU A 365 -1.69 22.52 -7.87
CA LEU A 365 -2.86 21.75 -7.53
C LEU A 365 -3.50 22.31 -6.24
N SER A 366 -4.83 22.34 -6.13
CA SER A 366 -5.45 22.71 -4.85
C SER A 366 -5.19 21.63 -3.79
N LYS A 367 -5.11 22.04 -2.50
CA LYS A 367 -4.92 21.07 -1.40
C LYS A 367 -6.02 20.02 -1.34
N ASP A 368 -7.25 20.41 -1.65
CA ASP A 368 -8.38 19.49 -1.71
C ASP A 368 -8.21 18.47 -2.85
N ALA A 369 -7.83 18.90 -4.05
CA ALA A 369 -7.56 18.00 -5.16
C ALA A 369 -6.34 17.09 -4.89
N ALA A 370 -5.30 17.59 -4.21
CA ALA A 370 -4.15 16.80 -3.81
C ALA A 370 -4.52 15.72 -2.79
N LEU A 371 -5.36 16.06 -1.80
CA LEU A 371 -5.90 15.09 -0.85
C LEU A 371 -6.76 14.03 -1.55
N ARG A 372 -7.65 14.45 -2.45
CA ARG A 372 -8.46 13.54 -3.26
C ARG A 372 -7.62 12.58 -4.09
N ALA A 373 -6.49 13.05 -4.63
CA ALA A 373 -5.57 12.26 -5.46
C ALA A 373 -4.87 11.12 -4.70
N VAL A 374 -4.88 11.13 -3.37
CA VAL A 374 -4.33 10.06 -2.50
C VAL A 374 -5.41 9.42 -1.60
N THR A 375 -6.69 9.64 -1.88
CA THR A 375 -7.82 9.09 -1.13
C THR A 375 -8.89 8.55 -2.07
N ILE A 376 -9.91 9.35 -2.42
CA ILE A 376 -11.05 8.90 -3.22
C ILE A 376 -10.71 8.65 -4.70
N SER A 377 -9.76 9.39 -5.29
CA SER A 377 -9.41 9.19 -6.71
C SER A 377 -8.79 7.82 -6.97
N PRO A 378 -7.74 7.36 -6.23
CA PRO A 378 -7.24 6.00 -6.38
C PRO A 378 -8.31 4.95 -6.04
N ALA A 379 -9.17 5.19 -5.05
CA ALA A 379 -10.25 4.27 -4.73
C ALA A 379 -11.20 4.07 -5.91
N ALA A 380 -11.65 5.16 -6.55
CA ALA A 380 -12.55 5.12 -7.70
C ALA A 380 -11.89 4.50 -8.94
N ILE A 381 -10.61 4.84 -9.23
CA ILE A 381 -9.88 4.29 -10.38
C ILE A 381 -9.74 2.76 -10.27
N LEU A 382 -9.57 2.24 -9.04
CA LEU A 382 -9.31 0.82 -8.77
C LEU A 382 -10.56 0.05 -8.33
N GLY A 383 -11.71 0.74 -8.28
CA GLY A 383 -13.02 0.16 -7.95
C GLY A 383 -13.09 -0.38 -6.52
N ILE A 384 -12.59 0.39 -5.55
CA ILE A 384 -12.69 0.12 -4.10
C ILE A 384 -13.33 1.28 -3.34
N ASP A 385 -13.93 2.22 -4.06
CA ASP A 385 -14.54 3.43 -3.51
C ASP A 385 -15.88 3.18 -2.80
N ASP A 386 -16.45 2.01 -2.96
CA ASP A 386 -17.57 1.51 -2.16
C ASP A 386 -17.18 1.21 -0.70
N ARG A 387 -15.88 1.00 -0.43
CA ARG A 387 -15.36 0.64 0.88
C ARG A 387 -14.47 1.71 1.53
N VAL A 388 -13.58 2.34 0.76
CA VAL A 388 -12.53 3.24 1.28
C VAL A 388 -12.43 4.52 0.45
N GLY A 389 -11.55 5.46 0.85
CA GLY A 389 -11.23 6.68 0.11
C GLY A 389 -12.05 7.91 0.53
N SER A 390 -13.15 7.74 1.25
CA SER A 390 -13.94 8.82 1.85
C SER A 390 -14.61 8.36 3.15
N LEU A 391 -15.08 9.31 3.98
CA LEU A 391 -15.81 9.01 5.21
C LEU A 391 -17.31 9.15 4.97
N GLU A 392 -17.97 8.02 4.79
CA GLU A 392 -19.42 7.93 4.51
C GLU A 392 -20.04 6.75 5.25
N VAL A 393 -21.30 6.87 5.61
CA VAL A 393 -22.05 5.76 6.22
C VAL A 393 -22.06 4.56 5.26
N GLY A 394 -21.75 3.39 5.78
CA GLY A 394 -21.67 2.13 5.04
C GLY A 394 -20.27 1.77 4.54
N LYS A 395 -19.31 2.70 4.56
CA LYS A 395 -17.91 2.42 4.22
C LYS A 395 -17.13 1.92 5.43
N ASP A 396 -16.00 1.28 5.16
CA ASP A 396 -15.10 0.80 6.20
C ASP A 396 -14.63 1.97 7.07
N ALA A 397 -14.60 1.77 8.38
CA ALA A 397 -14.01 2.71 9.33
C ALA A 397 -12.47 2.65 9.25
N THR A 398 -11.94 3.02 8.07
CA THR A 398 -10.51 3.12 7.77
C THR A 398 -10.15 4.59 7.70
N LEU A 399 -9.64 5.13 8.82
CA LEU A 399 -9.51 6.56 9.03
C LEU A 399 -8.28 6.95 9.87
N LEU A 400 -7.92 8.23 9.79
CA LEU A 400 -6.81 8.88 10.47
C LEU A 400 -7.32 9.92 11.45
N ILE A 401 -6.69 10.02 12.62
CA ILE A 401 -6.77 11.17 13.52
C ILE A 401 -5.43 11.90 13.43
N THR A 402 -5.44 13.19 13.12
CA THR A 402 -4.26 13.97 12.80
C THR A 402 -4.24 15.32 13.48
N SER A 403 -3.04 15.94 13.59
CA SER A 403 -2.87 17.30 14.10
C SER A 403 -3.17 18.40 13.06
N GLY A 404 -3.39 18.02 11.79
CA GLY A 404 -3.61 18.93 10.66
C GLY A 404 -3.91 18.16 9.37
N ASN A 405 -3.75 18.82 8.23
CA ASN A 405 -3.93 18.14 6.94
C ASN A 405 -2.82 17.11 6.69
N PRO A 406 -3.12 15.83 6.42
CA PRO A 406 -2.12 14.76 6.30
C PRO A 406 -1.10 14.94 5.16
N ILE A 407 -1.40 15.76 4.15
CA ILE A 407 -0.44 16.08 3.08
C ILE A 407 0.54 17.20 3.43
N GLU A 408 0.39 17.83 4.60
CA GLU A 408 1.31 18.87 5.09
C GLU A 408 2.44 18.24 5.91
N TYR A 409 3.67 18.62 5.63
CA TYR A 409 4.88 18.04 6.23
C TYR A 409 4.91 18.09 7.78
N ALA A 410 4.36 19.15 8.37
CA ALA A 410 4.35 19.35 9.82
C ALA A 410 3.25 18.54 10.54
N THR A 411 2.32 17.95 9.82
CA THR A 411 1.20 17.19 10.39
C THR A 411 1.68 15.88 11.00
N GLN A 412 1.17 15.58 12.18
CA GLN A 412 1.39 14.28 12.82
C GLN A 412 0.15 13.41 12.63
N ILE A 413 0.36 12.16 12.23
CA ILE A 413 -0.65 11.11 12.32
C ILE A 413 -0.60 10.63 13.77
N GLU A 414 -1.69 10.78 14.52
CA GLU A 414 -1.71 10.49 15.95
C GLU A 414 -2.34 9.14 16.26
N GLN A 415 -3.36 8.76 15.50
CA GLN A 415 -4.09 7.52 15.68
C GLN A 415 -4.66 7.05 14.35
N VAL A 416 -4.73 5.75 14.13
CA VAL A 416 -5.29 5.17 12.92
C VAL A 416 -6.24 4.03 13.23
N PHE A 417 -7.30 3.93 12.42
CA PHE A 417 -8.24 2.81 12.47
C PHE A 417 -8.28 2.16 11.08
N ILE A 418 -8.23 0.83 11.05
CA ILE A 418 -8.42 0.04 9.84
C ILE A 418 -9.57 -0.93 10.10
N GLN A 419 -10.68 -0.73 9.38
CA GLN A 419 -11.94 -1.45 9.63
C GLN A 419 -12.33 -1.41 11.12
N GLY A 420 -12.35 -0.21 11.70
CA GLY A 420 -12.74 0.02 13.09
C GLY A 420 -11.76 -0.49 14.15
N ARG A 421 -10.66 -1.14 13.76
CA ARG A 421 -9.62 -1.62 14.68
C ARG A 421 -8.56 -0.55 14.84
N GLU A 422 -8.27 -0.15 16.07
CA GLU A 422 -7.17 0.77 16.36
C GLU A 422 -5.84 0.03 16.15
N SER A 423 -5.10 0.44 15.11
CA SER A 423 -3.85 -0.22 14.74
C SER A 423 -2.63 0.49 15.33
N ASP A 424 -1.64 -0.28 15.74
CA ASP A 424 -0.38 0.22 16.28
C ASP A 424 0.37 1.08 15.23
N MET A 425 0.88 2.20 15.70
CA MET A 425 1.63 3.19 14.91
C MET A 425 3.16 3.00 15.03
N MET A 426 3.62 1.94 15.70
CA MET A 426 5.04 1.66 15.83
C MET A 426 5.61 1.15 14.50
N ASP A 427 6.77 1.68 14.13
CA ASP A 427 7.55 1.27 12.98
C ASP A 427 9.04 1.19 13.32
N SER A 428 9.85 0.66 12.42
CA SER A 428 11.29 0.49 12.64
C SER A 428 12.02 1.82 12.87
N HIS A 429 11.56 2.94 12.27
CA HIS A 429 12.18 4.25 12.47
C HIS A 429 11.91 4.77 13.89
N LYS A 430 10.68 4.63 14.37
CA LYS A 430 10.29 5.01 15.75
C LYS A 430 11.01 4.14 16.77
N MET A 431 11.11 2.82 16.54
CA MET A 431 11.88 1.91 17.39
C MET A 431 13.35 2.34 17.50
N PHE A 432 13.99 2.67 16.38
CA PHE A 432 15.38 3.17 16.39
C PHE A 432 15.50 4.54 17.06
N TYR A 433 14.53 5.43 16.87
CA TYR A 433 14.51 6.72 17.53
C TYR A 433 14.50 6.55 19.05
N GLU A 434 13.60 5.73 19.60
CA GLU A 434 13.52 5.45 21.03
C GLU A 434 14.82 4.84 21.57
N LYS A 435 15.35 3.84 20.89
CA LYS A 435 16.63 3.20 21.24
C LYS A 435 17.77 4.21 21.33
N TYR A 436 17.91 5.09 20.36
CA TYR A 436 19.01 6.05 20.35
C TYR A 436 18.75 7.24 21.26
N ARG A 437 17.50 7.62 21.50
CA ARG A 437 17.13 8.60 22.52
C ARG A 437 17.58 8.13 23.90
N GLU A 438 17.29 6.89 24.27
CA GLU A 438 17.74 6.30 25.53
C GLU A 438 19.26 6.32 25.66
N LYS A 439 20.00 5.95 24.62
CA LYS A 439 21.46 6.01 24.61
C LYS A 439 22.00 7.43 24.89
N VAL A 440 21.40 8.45 24.30
CA VAL A 440 21.78 9.85 24.52
C VAL A 440 21.47 10.30 25.96
N GLU A 441 20.32 9.87 26.50
CA GLU A 441 19.94 10.18 27.88
C GLU A 441 20.88 9.51 28.89
N GLN A 442 21.30 8.26 28.65
CA GLN A 442 22.30 7.57 29.49
C GLN A 442 23.62 8.34 29.51
N ALA A 443 24.13 8.74 28.33
CA ALA A 443 25.38 9.49 28.20
C ALA A 443 25.33 10.91 28.83
N ARG A 444 24.15 11.46 29.11
CA ARG A 444 23.98 12.74 29.82
C ARG A 444 23.96 12.58 31.34
N ARG A 445 23.76 11.36 31.85
CA ARG A 445 23.75 11.06 33.28
C ARG A 445 25.13 10.70 33.82
N ASP A 446 26.04 10.28 32.95
CA ASP A 446 27.47 10.06 33.22
C ASP A 446 28.29 11.37 33.08
#